data_21c4373eabf2a33af6d8fd403801771c
#
_entry.id   21c4373eabf2a33af6d8fd403801771c
#
_cell.length_a   1.000
_cell.length_b   1.000
_cell.length_c   1.000
_cell.angle_alpha   90.00
_cell.angle_beta   90.00
_cell.angle_gamma   90.00
#
_symmetry.space_group_name_H-M   'P 1'
#
loop_
_entity.id
_entity.type
_entity.pdbx_description
1 polymer ?
#
loop_
_entity_poly.entity_id
_entity_poly.type
_entity_poly.pdbx_seq_one_letter_code
_entity_poly.pdbx_strand_id
1 'polypeptide(L)'
;MKMAMSCHLSQFMTNSYRLAERINNTVNTSVTYKTDLEQYGKPEYWCLPSNFGDCEDYALAKRNALLNAGWSKDKLGLCVCYTVSNEGHCVLWVGTDNGSFILDNNYDFPVKPSELPYKWESMLCDGVWRQLHGFA
;
A
#
# COMPACT_ATOMS: atom_id res chain seq x y z
N MET A 1 19.60 -0.58 8.32
CA MET A 1 19.71 0.72 7.66
C MET A 1 18.37 1.31 7.34
N LYS A 2 17.49 0.57 6.66
CA LYS A 2 16.17 1.07 6.33
C LYS A 2 15.37 1.48 7.57
N MET A 3 15.38 0.64 8.60
CA MET A 3 14.60 0.91 9.79
C MET A 3 15.09 2.13 10.54
N ALA A 4 16.40 2.33 10.59
CA ALA A 4 16.96 3.51 11.27
C ALA A 4 16.54 4.79 10.54
N MET A 5 16.57 4.79 9.22
CA MET A 5 16.13 5.93 8.43
C MET A 5 14.64 6.20 8.64
N SER A 6 13.83 5.14 8.64
CA SER A 6 12.40 5.30 8.85
C SER A 6 12.09 5.94 10.20
N CYS A 7 12.72 5.47 11.27
CA CYS A 7 12.51 6.04 12.59
C CYS A 7 12.93 7.51 12.66
N HIS A 8 14.04 7.83 12.01
CA HIS A 8 14.53 9.21 11.99
C HIS A 8 13.55 10.13 11.25
N LEU A 9 13.08 9.68 10.08
CA LEU A 9 12.17 10.48 9.27
C LEU A 9 10.82 10.70 9.94
N SER A 10 10.29 9.67 10.63
CA SER A 10 8.97 9.77 11.21
C SER A 10 8.88 10.83 12.29
N GLN A 11 10.00 11.22 12.88
CA GLN A 11 10.01 12.29 13.88
C GLN A 11 9.57 13.64 13.31
N PHE A 12 9.76 13.84 12.01
CA PHE A 12 9.46 15.10 11.34
C PHE A 12 8.24 15.00 10.44
N MET A 13 7.53 13.88 10.46
CA MET A 13 6.40 13.67 9.58
C MET A 13 5.08 13.93 10.28
N THR A 14 4.04 14.17 9.51
CA THR A 14 2.70 14.44 10.01
C THR A 14 2.05 13.20 10.60
N ASN A 15 0.91 13.39 11.25
CA ASN A 15 0.15 12.29 11.83
C ASN A 15 -0.35 11.32 10.77
N SER A 16 -0.69 11.81 9.57
CA SER A 16 -1.15 10.90 8.50
C SER A 16 -0.03 9.96 8.07
N TYR A 17 1.19 10.47 7.91
CA TYR A 17 2.32 9.61 7.60
C TYR A 17 2.56 8.58 8.71
N ARG A 18 2.53 9.02 9.96
CA ARG A 18 2.79 8.14 11.09
C ARG A 18 1.75 7.03 11.20
N LEU A 19 0.50 7.35 10.91
CA LEU A 19 -0.55 6.33 10.92
C LEU A 19 -0.30 5.32 9.80
N ALA A 20 0.04 5.80 8.60
CA ALA A 20 0.35 4.90 7.48
C ALA A 20 1.53 4.00 7.82
N GLU A 21 2.56 4.56 8.43
CA GLU A 21 3.74 3.79 8.84
C GLU A 21 3.36 2.70 9.83
N ARG A 22 2.56 3.05 10.84
CA ARG A 22 2.14 2.09 11.86
C ARG A 22 1.28 0.98 11.27
N ILE A 23 0.35 1.33 10.40
CA ILE A 23 -0.51 0.35 9.75
C ILE A 23 0.33 -0.59 8.88
N ASN A 24 1.28 -0.03 8.13
CA ASN A 24 2.16 -0.83 7.30
C ASN A 24 2.89 -1.90 8.14
N ASN A 25 3.47 -1.47 9.25
CA ASN A 25 4.22 -2.38 10.11
C ASN A 25 3.32 -3.40 10.79
N THR A 26 2.17 -2.97 11.27
CA THR A 26 1.24 -3.85 11.97
C THR A 26 0.75 -4.95 11.04
N VAL A 27 0.34 -4.59 9.83
CA VAL A 27 -0.15 -5.58 8.88
C VAL A 27 0.97 -6.49 8.41
N ASN A 28 2.13 -5.91 8.10
CA ASN A 28 3.26 -6.71 7.61
C ASN A 28 3.71 -7.77 8.60
N THR A 29 3.52 -7.52 9.88
CA THR A 29 3.94 -8.45 10.93
C THR A 29 2.80 -9.25 11.51
N SER A 30 1.55 -8.98 11.12
CA SER A 30 0.39 -9.66 11.67
C SER A 30 0.22 -11.03 11.03
N VAL A 31 -0.11 -12.03 11.86
CA VAL A 31 -0.39 -13.37 11.35
C VAL A 31 -1.89 -13.58 11.10
N THR A 32 -2.72 -12.59 11.43
CA THR A 32 -4.17 -12.72 11.34
C THR A 32 -4.79 -11.93 10.20
N TYR A 33 -3.99 -11.24 9.41
CA TYR A 33 -4.52 -10.33 8.40
C TYR A 33 -5.44 -11.03 7.38
N LYS A 34 -5.16 -12.29 7.07
CA LYS A 34 -5.98 -13.03 6.10
C LYS A 34 -7.40 -13.23 6.64
N THR A 35 -7.51 -13.57 7.91
CA THR A 35 -8.82 -13.77 8.52
C THR A 35 -9.62 -12.49 8.51
N ASP A 36 -9.00 -11.39 8.90
CA ASP A 36 -9.66 -10.09 8.88
C ASP A 36 -10.09 -9.71 7.48
N LEU A 37 -9.22 -9.93 6.50
CA LEU A 37 -9.50 -9.60 5.12
C LEU A 37 -10.71 -10.38 4.60
N GLU A 38 -10.82 -11.66 4.95
CA GLU A 38 -11.92 -12.49 4.51
C GLU A 38 -13.28 -11.99 4.98
N GLN A 39 -13.31 -11.29 6.13
CA GLN A 39 -14.55 -10.77 6.68
C GLN A 39 -15.11 -9.57 5.92
N TYR A 40 -14.27 -8.87 5.17
CA TYR A 40 -14.69 -7.62 4.56
C TYR A 40 -15.37 -7.78 3.21
N GLY A 41 -15.44 -8.98 2.66
CA GLY A 41 -16.01 -9.17 1.34
C GLY A 41 -15.21 -8.38 0.30
N LYS A 42 -15.37 -8.73 -0.97
CA LYS A 42 -14.44 -8.16 -1.94
C LYS A 42 -15.03 -7.88 -3.31
N PRO A 43 -16.26 -7.42 -3.43
CA PRO A 43 -16.78 -7.23 -4.78
C PRO A 43 -15.98 -6.21 -5.58
N GLU A 44 -15.48 -5.16 -4.92
CA GLU A 44 -14.74 -4.12 -5.63
C GLU A 44 -13.33 -4.54 -6.03
N TYR A 45 -12.84 -5.68 -5.50
CA TYR A 45 -11.48 -6.13 -5.77
C TYR A 45 -11.43 -7.27 -6.77
N TRP A 46 -12.55 -7.62 -7.37
CA TRP A 46 -12.62 -8.72 -8.32
C TRP A 46 -11.83 -8.46 -9.58
N CYS A 47 -11.50 -7.20 -9.85
CA CYS A 47 -10.74 -6.84 -11.04
C CYS A 47 -9.25 -7.12 -10.91
N LEU A 48 -8.77 -7.43 -9.72
CA LEU A 48 -7.35 -7.70 -9.53
C LEU A 48 -7.00 -9.06 -10.12
N PRO A 49 -5.85 -9.17 -10.78
CA PRO A 49 -5.40 -10.46 -11.27
C PRO A 49 -5.27 -11.46 -10.12
N SER A 50 -5.61 -12.70 -10.40
CA SER A 50 -5.82 -13.69 -9.36
C SER A 50 -4.55 -14.31 -8.80
N ASN A 51 -3.38 -14.00 -9.32
CA ASN A 51 -2.16 -14.68 -8.91
C ASN A 51 -1.06 -13.77 -8.40
N PHE A 52 -1.44 -12.68 -7.75
CA PHE A 52 -0.46 -11.82 -7.07
C PHE A 52 -0.08 -12.36 -5.70
N GLY A 53 -0.75 -13.40 -5.22
CA GLY A 53 -0.41 -14.04 -3.97
C GLY A 53 -0.68 -13.16 -2.77
N ASP A 54 0.22 -13.25 -1.78
CA ASP A 54 0.02 -12.59 -0.50
C ASP A 54 0.13 -11.07 -0.57
N CYS A 55 0.83 -10.53 -1.57
CA CYS A 55 0.99 -9.07 -1.65
C CYS A 55 -0.35 -8.36 -1.80
N GLU A 56 -1.28 -8.96 -2.52
CA GLU A 56 -2.63 -8.42 -2.66
C GLU A 56 -3.33 -8.38 -1.31
N ASP A 57 -3.22 -9.46 -0.54
CA ASP A 57 -3.84 -9.54 0.77
C ASP A 57 -3.29 -8.47 1.72
N TYR A 58 -1.98 -8.26 1.70
CA TYR A 58 -1.37 -7.22 2.52
C TYR A 58 -1.89 -5.83 2.14
N ALA A 59 -1.94 -5.55 0.85
CA ALA A 59 -2.40 -4.25 0.38
C ALA A 59 -3.86 -4.00 0.76
N LEU A 60 -4.72 -5.01 0.61
CA LEU A 60 -6.13 -4.88 0.95
C LEU A 60 -6.33 -4.71 2.46
N ALA A 61 -5.58 -5.44 3.27
CA ALA A 61 -5.69 -5.32 4.72
C ALA A 61 -5.28 -3.92 5.19
N LYS A 62 -4.23 -3.37 4.62
CA LYS A 62 -3.79 -2.02 4.95
C LYS A 62 -4.84 -0.98 4.55
N ARG A 63 -5.42 -1.15 3.36
CA ARG A 63 -6.46 -0.24 2.89
C ARG A 63 -7.65 -0.25 3.85
N ASN A 64 -8.10 -1.44 4.23
CA ASN A 64 -9.23 -1.56 5.14
C ASN A 64 -8.92 -0.93 6.50
N ALA A 65 -7.71 -1.14 7.02
CA ALA A 65 -7.32 -0.57 8.30
C ALA A 65 -7.32 0.96 8.25
N LEU A 66 -6.84 1.53 7.17
CA LEU A 66 -6.80 2.98 7.02
C LEU A 66 -8.20 3.57 6.83
N LEU A 67 -9.06 2.88 6.07
CA LEU A 67 -10.45 3.31 5.95
C LEU A 67 -11.16 3.30 7.30
N ASN A 68 -10.93 2.24 8.10
CA ASN A 68 -11.51 2.15 9.42
C ASN A 68 -10.99 3.25 10.35
N ALA A 69 -9.79 3.74 10.08
CA ALA A 69 -9.22 4.84 10.86
C ALA A 69 -9.66 6.22 10.37
N GLY A 70 -10.51 6.28 9.34
CA GLY A 70 -11.06 7.53 8.86
C GLY A 70 -10.41 8.12 7.64
N TRP A 71 -9.50 7.39 6.98
CA TRP A 71 -8.87 7.89 5.76
C TRP A 71 -9.87 7.97 4.63
N SER A 72 -9.67 8.95 3.78
CA SER A 72 -10.50 9.19 2.62
C SER A 72 -10.17 8.18 1.51
N LYS A 73 -11.19 7.70 0.82
CA LYS A 73 -11.00 6.72 -0.25
C LYS A 73 -10.16 7.25 -1.39
N ASP A 74 -10.20 8.54 -1.65
CA ASP A 74 -9.45 9.14 -2.74
C ASP A 74 -7.96 9.31 -2.41
N LYS A 75 -7.57 8.98 -1.20
CA LYS A 75 -6.17 8.97 -0.77
C LYS A 75 -5.60 7.57 -0.62
N LEU A 76 -6.29 6.57 -1.14
CA LEU A 76 -5.89 5.17 -1.08
C LEU A 76 -6.02 4.56 -2.46
N GLY A 77 -4.96 3.94 -2.95
CA GLY A 77 -5.00 3.31 -4.26
C GLY A 77 -4.28 1.97 -4.26
N LEU A 78 -4.94 0.94 -4.81
CA LEU A 78 -4.30 -0.37 -5.01
C LEU A 78 -3.50 -0.31 -6.29
N CYS A 79 -2.20 -0.48 -6.20
CA CYS A 79 -1.31 -0.37 -7.35
C CYS A 79 -0.85 -1.73 -7.81
N VAL A 80 -0.97 -1.96 -9.11
CA VAL A 80 -0.44 -3.13 -9.78
C VAL A 80 0.86 -2.74 -10.46
N CYS A 81 1.90 -3.52 -10.23
CA CYS A 81 3.21 -3.24 -10.79
C CYS A 81 3.96 -4.53 -11.04
N TYR A 82 5.14 -4.41 -11.63
CA TYR A 82 6.03 -5.54 -11.85
C TYR A 82 7.38 -5.23 -11.25
N THR A 83 7.97 -6.24 -10.59
CA THR A 83 9.28 -6.10 -9.98
C THR A 83 10.38 -6.13 -11.04
N VAL A 84 11.63 -5.92 -10.61
CA VAL A 84 12.76 -5.98 -11.53
C VAL A 84 12.91 -7.36 -12.16
N SER A 85 12.44 -8.41 -11.48
CA SER A 85 12.44 -9.76 -12.04
C SER A 85 11.15 -10.05 -12.83
N ASN A 86 10.37 -9.01 -13.12
CA ASN A 86 9.15 -9.09 -13.92
C ASN A 86 8.05 -9.93 -13.29
N GLU A 87 8.01 -9.94 -11.97
CA GLU A 87 6.94 -10.61 -11.23
C GLU A 87 5.83 -9.62 -10.90
N GLY A 88 4.58 -10.07 -11.00
CA GLY A 88 3.44 -9.26 -10.62
C GLY A 88 3.46 -8.94 -9.14
N HIS A 89 3.14 -7.70 -8.77
CA HIS A 89 3.18 -7.24 -7.39
C HIS A 89 2.06 -6.23 -7.17
N CYS A 90 1.52 -6.22 -5.96
CA CYS A 90 0.44 -5.31 -5.60
C CYS A 90 0.82 -4.59 -4.31
N VAL A 91 0.69 -3.28 -4.31
CA VAL A 91 1.01 -2.45 -3.16
C VAL A 91 -0.08 -1.40 -2.97
N LEU A 92 -0.06 -0.72 -1.83
CA LEU A 92 -1.03 0.33 -1.54
C LEU A 92 -0.37 1.70 -1.66
N TRP A 93 -0.91 2.53 -2.52
CA TRP A 93 -0.55 3.95 -2.58
C TRP A 93 -1.37 4.70 -1.54
N VAL A 94 -0.72 5.58 -0.79
CA VAL A 94 -1.40 6.42 0.19
C VAL A 94 -1.00 7.87 -0.03
N GLY A 95 -1.99 8.77 0.05
CA GLY A 95 -1.76 10.20 0.01
C GLY A 95 -1.72 10.73 1.44
N THR A 96 -0.59 11.26 1.86
CA THR A 96 -0.44 11.84 3.19
C THR A 96 -0.21 13.34 3.08
N ASP A 97 -0.21 14.02 4.22
CA ASP A 97 0.10 15.43 4.25
C ASP A 97 1.57 15.71 3.86
N ASN A 98 2.39 14.67 3.84
CA ASN A 98 3.78 14.75 3.41
C ASN A 98 3.99 14.22 1.98
N GLY A 99 2.91 14.03 1.22
CA GLY A 99 3.00 13.55 -0.14
C GLY A 99 2.59 12.10 -0.27
N SER A 100 2.90 11.52 -1.42
CA SER A 100 2.52 10.16 -1.76
C SER A 100 3.56 9.16 -1.30
N PHE A 101 3.08 8.04 -0.76
CA PHE A 101 3.95 6.95 -0.32
C PHE A 101 3.33 5.63 -0.73
N ILE A 102 4.18 4.61 -0.79
CA ILE A 102 3.77 3.23 -1.08
C ILE A 102 3.93 2.41 0.19
N LEU A 103 2.90 1.65 0.53
CA LEU A 103 2.95 0.66 1.61
C LEU A 103 3.10 -0.71 0.98
N ASP A 104 4.25 -1.32 1.21
CA ASP A 104 4.66 -2.55 0.53
C ASP A 104 4.99 -3.59 1.59
N ASN A 105 4.57 -4.84 1.37
CA ASN A 105 4.88 -5.91 2.31
C ASN A 105 6.37 -6.24 2.35
N ASN A 106 7.14 -5.75 1.40
CA ASN A 106 8.59 -5.96 1.37
C ASN A 106 9.37 -4.88 2.12
N TYR A 107 8.70 -3.86 2.66
CA TYR A 107 9.38 -2.73 3.31
C TYR A 107 8.75 -2.44 4.66
N ASP A 108 9.59 -2.12 5.62
CA ASP A 108 9.15 -1.83 6.99
C ASP A 108 8.58 -0.43 7.16
N PHE A 109 8.70 0.40 6.15
CA PHE A 109 8.28 1.81 6.23
C PHE A 109 7.71 2.25 4.89
N PRO A 110 6.91 3.33 4.88
CA PRO A 110 6.40 3.88 3.63
C PRO A 110 7.54 4.36 2.75
N VAL A 111 7.48 4.06 1.46
CA VAL A 111 8.54 4.38 0.51
C VAL A 111 7.96 5.29 -0.56
N LYS A 112 8.72 6.32 -0.95
CA LYS A 112 8.27 7.17 -2.04
C LYS A 112 8.19 6.35 -3.32
N PRO A 113 7.12 6.53 -4.14
CA PRO A 113 6.99 5.73 -5.35
C PRO A 113 8.20 5.82 -6.27
N SER A 114 8.83 6.98 -6.33
CA SER A 114 10.00 7.18 -7.20
C SER A 114 11.25 6.45 -6.73
N GLU A 115 11.24 5.96 -5.50
CA GLU A 115 12.40 5.25 -4.94
C GLU A 115 12.28 3.73 -5.10
N LEU A 116 11.15 3.25 -5.65
CA LEU A 116 10.95 1.83 -5.87
C LEU A 116 11.28 1.48 -7.31
N PRO A 117 11.99 0.36 -7.53
CA PRO A 117 12.40 0.00 -8.89
C PRO A 117 11.32 -0.79 -9.62
N TYR A 118 10.07 -0.48 -9.37
CA TYR A 118 8.96 -1.21 -9.96
C TYR A 118 8.51 -0.57 -11.27
N LYS A 119 8.00 -1.41 -12.15
CA LYS A 119 7.35 -0.95 -13.36
C LYS A 119 5.87 -0.82 -13.05
N TRP A 120 5.40 0.42 -12.96
CA TRP A 120 4.01 0.70 -12.58
C TRP A 120 3.08 0.44 -13.74
N GLU A 121 1.94 -0.16 -13.47
CA GLU A 121 0.97 -0.48 -14.51
C GLU A 121 -0.35 0.24 -14.30
N SER A 122 -1.03 0.04 -13.18
CA SER A 122 -2.35 0.62 -12.97
C SER A 122 -2.63 0.81 -11.49
N MET A 123 -3.63 1.63 -11.19
CA MET A 123 -4.05 1.88 -9.83
C MET A 123 -5.57 1.93 -9.76
N LEU A 124 -6.13 1.24 -8.78
CA LEU A 124 -7.54 1.32 -8.46
C LEU A 124 -7.71 2.27 -7.28
N CYS A 125 -8.32 3.41 -7.53
CA CYS A 125 -8.54 4.43 -6.51
C CYS A 125 -9.97 4.90 -6.58
N ASP A 126 -10.67 4.84 -5.44
CA ASP A 126 -12.07 5.27 -5.34
C ASP A 126 -12.94 4.63 -6.43
N GLY A 127 -12.74 3.33 -6.64
CA GLY A 127 -13.54 2.56 -7.58
C GLY A 127 -13.19 2.74 -9.05
N VAL A 128 -12.14 3.49 -9.36
CA VAL A 128 -11.76 3.78 -10.74
C VAL A 128 -10.36 3.25 -11.02
N TRP A 129 -10.21 2.46 -12.06
CA TRP A 129 -8.91 1.99 -12.55
C TRP A 129 -8.30 3.04 -13.47
N ARG A 130 -7.03 3.34 -13.24
CA ARG A 130 -6.27 4.25 -14.07
C ARG A 130 -4.95 3.61 -14.44
N GLN A 131 -4.57 3.76 -15.71
CA GLN A 131 -3.27 3.28 -16.16
C GLN A 131 -2.19 4.24 -15.66
N LEU A 132 -1.07 3.68 -15.20
CA LEU A 132 0.04 4.47 -14.70
C LEU A 132 1.21 4.41 -15.68
N HIS A 133 1.87 5.56 -15.85
CA HIS A 133 3.11 5.63 -16.62
C HIS A 133 4.29 5.92 -15.70
N GLY A 134 4.05 5.82 -14.39
CA GLY A 134 5.00 6.14 -13.37
C GLY A 134 4.42 7.18 -12.43
N PHE A 135 5.16 7.51 -11.41
CA PHE A 135 4.78 8.54 -10.45
C PHE A 135 5.69 9.75 -10.62
N ALA A 136 5.10 10.91 -10.61
CA ALA A 136 5.85 12.15 -10.75
C ALA A 136 6.69 12.46 -9.51
#